data_7320743529b707d7eacc4483482ad344
#
_entry.id   7320743529b707d7eacc4483482ad344
#
_cell.length_a   1.000
_cell.length_b   1.000
_cell.length_c   1.000
_cell.angle_alpha   90.00
_cell.angle_beta   90.00
_cell.angle_gamma   90.00
#
_symmetry.space_group_name_H-M   'P 1'
#
loop_
_entity.id
_entity.type
_entity.pdbx_description
1 polymer ?
#
loop_
_entity_poly.entity_id
_entity_poly.type
_entity_poly.pdbx_seq_one_letter_code
_entity_poly.pdbx_strand_id
1 'polypeptide(L)'
;MRAWWLLFICFTRLSAQSTWPVADSLTELEQKIINQYPFIQIGCNEFQFFSEDSPNWRILNEKLSQMIADKEGKLNFYHIGGSHLQADIYSHDFRTFLQSNWPGLAGERGLVFPYNLAKTNNPSNYNFSSPNDWKGYRSVQQRPEDLEYGLTGAAIECSDSIIIVNFKHLKTAVKPPFDRLRIYHNTGQFPYDLNFGDQELLVTQVDHFDQLGYTEIRFSDHLDSLDLMFVKQTEQAFTLSLYGFEFLNDLPGVTYTAIGINGASLPTYLSNTHFSRDLQLRPPDLFILSVGTNDAHCSYESFNPLVYKSNLEKLLLQILEVNPNCAILLTVPNDDYYMRKYPNRNTQRQREVIMQLAAQYQMAVWDFYGIMGELGSSKKWQQAGLMQPDYVHFTGTGYHLKGNLLIEAFQKNMFIFQNMHQ
;
A
#
# COMPACT_ATOMS: atom_id res chain seq x y z
N MET A 1 44.59 42.03 43.53
CA MET A 1 43.18 41.59 43.49
C MET A 1 42.74 41.65 42.06
N ARG A 2 42.69 40.51 41.38
CA ARG A 2 42.18 40.39 39.97
C ARG A 2 40.85 39.66 40.06
N ALA A 3 39.75 40.33 39.70
CA ALA A 3 38.42 39.76 39.61
C ALA A 3 38.24 39.03 38.27
N TRP A 4 37.91 37.75 38.31
CA TRP A 4 37.52 36.97 37.18
C TRP A 4 36.02 37.07 37.02
N TRP A 5 35.58 37.58 35.83
CA TRP A 5 34.20 37.53 35.39
C TRP A 5 33.98 36.25 34.58
N LEU A 6 33.22 35.34 35.16
CA LEU A 6 32.67 34.18 34.45
C LEU A 6 31.46 34.62 33.62
N LEU A 7 31.63 34.67 32.31
CA LEU A 7 30.52 34.80 31.38
C LEU A 7 29.76 33.45 31.32
N PHE A 8 28.55 33.42 31.89
CA PHE A 8 27.57 32.37 31.66
C PHE A 8 26.95 32.61 30.29
N ILE A 9 27.36 31.85 29.25
CA ILE A 9 26.66 31.78 27.97
C ILE A 9 25.46 30.87 28.18
N CYS A 10 24.30 31.48 28.33
CA CYS A 10 23.02 30.79 28.33
C CYS A 10 22.72 30.36 26.90
N PHE A 11 22.99 29.09 26.57
CA PHE A 11 22.45 28.46 25.33
C PHE A 11 20.94 28.32 25.51
N THR A 12 20.18 29.30 25.07
CA THR A 12 18.77 29.11 24.79
C THR A 12 18.67 28.17 23.59
N ARG A 13 18.39 26.90 23.85
CA ARG A 13 17.86 26.01 22.81
C ARG A 13 16.56 26.63 22.32
N LEU A 14 16.59 27.25 21.16
CA LEU A 14 15.39 27.44 20.35
C LEU A 14 14.90 26.02 19.99
N SER A 15 13.96 25.52 20.78
CA SER A 15 13.10 24.43 20.30
C SER A 15 12.31 25.01 19.12
N ALA A 16 12.69 24.64 17.91
CA ALA A 16 11.84 24.82 16.76
C ALA A 16 10.57 24.01 17.07
N GLN A 17 9.54 24.69 17.56
CA GLN A 17 8.20 24.12 17.58
C GLN A 17 7.85 23.83 16.12
N SER A 18 7.89 22.56 15.72
CA SER A 18 7.30 22.09 14.49
C SER A 18 5.79 22.29 14.63
N THR A 19 5.31 23.45 14.21
CA THR A 19 3.88 23.70 14.11
C THR A 19 3.34 22.80 13.00
N TRP A 20 2.79 21.66 13.42
CA TRP A 20 2.06 20.78 12.53
C TRP A 20 0.77 21.48 12.08
N PRO A 21 0.44 21.51 10.79
CA PRO A 21 -0.81 22.11 10.31
C PRO A 21 -2.04 21.23 10.57
N VAL A 22 -1.99 20.38 11.59
CA VAL A 22 -2.94 19.30 11.83
C VAL A 22 -4.24 19.77 12.48
N ALA A 23 -4.21 20.73 13.38
CA ALA A 23 -5.39 21.09 14.15
C ALA A 23 -6.51 21.73 13.29
N ASP A 24 -6.16 22.64 12.40
CA ASP A 24 -7.16 23.38 11.60
C ASP A 24 -7.75 22.48 10.47
N SER A 25 -6.94 21.62 9.83
CA SER A 25 -7.40 20.73 8.77
C SER A 25 -8.33 19.61 9.29
N LEU A 26 -8.07 19.07 10.47
CA LEU A 26 -8.95 18.10 11.13
C LEU A 26 -10.32 18.68 11.42
N THR A 27 -10.36 19.88 11.97
CA THR A 27 -11.60 20.59 12.28
C THR A 27 -12.44 20.85 11.04
N GLU A 28 -11.84 21.21 9.91
CA GLU A 28 -12.56 21.43 8.65
C GLU A 28 -13.15 20.14 8.09
N LEU A 29 -12.40 19.02 8.09
CA LEU A 29 -12.91 17.74 7.61
C LEU A 29 -14.04 17.22 8.49
N GLU A 30 -13.87 17.26 9.82
CA GLU A 30 -14.87 16.85 10.78
C GLU A 30 -16.15 17.69 10.62
N GLN A 31 -16.04 19.02 10.53
CA GLN A 31 -17.17 19.92 10.35
C GLN A 31 -17.90 19.65 9.02
N LYS A 32 -17.16 19.41 7.94
CA LYS A 32 -17.71 19.04 6.64
C LYS A 32 -18.50 17.73 6.73
N ILE A 33 -17.95 16.71 7.39
CA ILE A 33 -18.59 15.40 7.54
C ILE A 33 -19.87 15.53 8.38
N ILE A 34 -19.82 16.20 9.53
CA ILE A 34 -20.98 16.42 10.39
C ILE A 34 -22.12 17.09 9.61
N ASN A 35 -21.81 18.09 8.79
CA ASN A 35 -22.82 18.85 8.05
C ASN A 35 -23.38 18.10 6.84
N GLN A 36 -22.54 17.36 6.09
CA GLN A 36 -22.92 16.74 4.81
C GLN A 36 -23.28 15.26 4.95
N TYR A 37 -22.68 14.56 5.90
CA TYR A 37 -22.79 13.11 6.05
C TYR A 37 -22.98 12.70 7.53
N PRO A 38 -24.06 13.15 8.20
CA PRO A 38 -24.25 12.94 9.65
C PRO A 38 -24.39 11.48 10.07
N PHE A 39 -24.49 10.55 9.11
CA PHE A 39 -24.50 9.11 9.36
C PHE A 39 -23.09 8.51 9.52
N ILE A 40 -22.03 9.26 9.18
CA ILE A 40 -20.63 8.85 9.39
C ILE A 40 -20.28 9.12 10.86
N GLN A 41 -19.74 8.10 11.52
CA GLN A 41 -19.36 8.18 12.93
C GLN A 41 -17.95 8.76 13.04
N ILE A 42 -17.80 10.06 12.74
CA ILE A 42 -16.48 10.72 12.66
C ILE A 42 -15.72 10.68 13.98
N GLY A 43 -16.43 10.70 15.12
CA GLY A 43 -15.81 10.55 16.44
C GLY A 43 -15.13 9.20 16.69
N CYS A 44 -15.41 8.19 15.83
CA CYS A 44 -14.76 6.89 15.87
C CYS A 44 -13.57 6.80 14.89
N ASN A 45 -13.25 7.89 14.17
CA ASN A 45 -12.19 7.86 13.15
C ASN A 45 -10.81 8.03 13.78
N GLU A 46 -10.29 6.93 14.29
CA GLU A 46 -8.97 6.82 14.92
C GLU A 46 -8.42 5.40 14.75
N PHE A 47 -7.14 5.22 15.02
CA PHE A 47 -6.55 3.88 15.16
C PHE A 47 -6.77 3.39 16.59
N GLN A 48 -7.39 2.23 16.71
CA GLN A 48 -7.67 1.59 18.00
C GLN A 48 -6.50 0.70 18.41
N PHE A 49 -5.98 0.92 19.62
CA PHE A 49 -4.95 0.13 20.25
C PHE A 49 -5.54 -0.65 21.43
N PHE A 50 -4.99 -1.83 21.73
CA PHE A 50 -5.52 -2.76 22.74
C PHE A 50 -4.59 -2.92 23.95
N SER A 51 -3.47 -2.22 23.96
CA SER A 51 -2.54 -2.12 25.08
C SER A 51 -1.96 -0.72 25.15
N GLU A 52 -1.53 -0.30 26.34
CA GLU A 52 -0.83 0.98 26.54
C GLU A 52 0.53 1.00 25.83
N ASP A 53 1.18 -0.17 25.72
CA ASP A 53 2.44 -0.33 24.99
C ASP A 53 2.18 -1.15 23.70
N SER A 54 2.26 -0.48 22.58
CA SER A 54 2.27 -1.07 21.24
C SER A 54 3.65 -0.86 20.62
N PRO A 55 4.64 -1.71 20.94
CA PRO A 55 6.06 -1.43 20.71
C PRO A 55 6.40 -1.20 19.25
N ASN A 56 5.82 -1.95 18.32
CA ASN A 56 6.08 -1.78 16.89
C ASN A 56 5.54 -0.43 16.38
N TRP A 57 4.41 0.03 16.90
CA TRP A 57 3.85 1.34 16.57
C TRP A 57 4.67 2.48 17.17
N ARG A 58 5.21 2.30 18.37
CA ARG A 58 6.14 3.26 18.98
C ARG A 58 7.41 3.37 18.11
N ILE A 59 8.03 2.25 17.74
CA ILE A 59 9.20 2.21 16.85
C ILE A 59 8.92 2.91 15.52
N LEU A 60 7.76 2.64 14.91
CA LEU A 60 7.35 3.31 13.66
C LEU A 60 7.26 4.82 13.82
N ASN A 61 6.57 5.29 14.87
CA ASN A 61 6.38 6.73 15.10
C ASN A 61 7.69 7.43 15.44
N GLU A 62 8.60 6.79 16.20
CA GLU A 62 9.95 7.29 16.45
C GLU A 62 10.74 7.45 15.14
N LYS A 63 10.80 6.41 14.31
CA LYS A 63 11.47 6.45 12.99
C LYS A 63 10.88 7.53 12.09
N LEU A 64 9.55 7.64 12.03
CA LEU A 64 8.85 8.62 11.21
C LEU A 64 9.15 10.05 11.71
N SER A 65 9.10 10.29 13.00
CA SER A 65 9.43 11.58 13.60
C SER A 65 10.88 11.98 13.35
N GLN A 66 11.81 11.04 13.49
CA GLN A 66 13.22 11.25 13.19
C GLN A 66 13.43 11.57 11.70
N MET A 67 12.87 10.78 10.79
CA MET A 67 12.96 11.02 9.34
C MET A 67 12.44 12.41 8.96
N ILE A 68 11.34 12.85 9.58
CA ILE A 68 10.75 14.17 9.33
C ILE A 68 11.65 15.29 9.86
N ALA A 69 12.26 15.11 11.04
CA ALA A 69 13.13 16.10 11.64
C ALA A 69 14.46 16.25 10.89
N ASP A 70 15.10 15.13 10.59
CA ASP A 70 16.45 15.09 10.02
C ASP A 70 16.46 15.24 8.49
N LYS A 71 15.32 15.01 7.83
CA LYS A 71 15.19 14.93 6.36
C LYS A 71 16.06 13.83 5.75
N GLU A 72 16.25 12.76 6.49
CA GLU A 72 17.08 11.61 6.11
C GLU A 72 16.33 10.29 6.35
N GLY A 73 16.78 9.22 5.67
CA GLY A 73 16.25 7.88 5.83
C GLY A 73 15.00 7.58 5.01
N LYS A 74 14.59 6.33 5.05
CA LYS A 74 13.45 5.78 4.33
C LYS A 74 12.63 4.87 5.19
N LEU A 75 11.31 4.88 4.95
CA LEU A 75 10.37 3.93 5.55
C LEU A 75 9.58 3.21 4.44
N ASN A 76 9.42 1.90 4.58
CA ASN A 76 8.69 1.07 3.64
C ASN A 76 7.29 0.79 4.17
N PHE A 77 6.28 1.36 3.53
CA PHE A 77 4.88 1.15 3.84
C PHE A 77 4.24 0.29 2.75
N TYR A 78 3.64 -0.81 3.16
CA TYR A 78 2.89 -1.70 2.28
C TYR A 78 1.41 -1.65 2.64
N HIS A 79 0.58 -1.65 1.61
CA HIS A 79 -0.87 -1.72 1.74
C HIS A 79 -1.39 -2.74 0.74
N ILE A 80 -1.92 -3.86 1.23
CA ILE A 80 -2.51 -4.88 0.37
C ILE A 80 -4.01 -5.00 0.58
N GLY A 81 -4.74 -5.36 -0.49
CA GLY A 81 -6.19 -5.45 -0.43
C GLY A 81 -6.84 -6.06 -1.67
N GLY A 82 -8.16 -5.92 -1.74
CA GLY A 82 -8.99 -6.36 -2.86
C GLY A 82 -9.17 -5.26 -3.92
N SER A 83 -10.36 -5.27 -4.56
CA SER A 83 -10.75 -4.32 -5.61
C SER A 83 -10.71 -2.86 -5.17
N HIS A 84 -11.02 -2.56 -3.92
CA HIS A 84 -10.95 -1.21 -3.38
C HIS A 84 -9.54 -0.62 -3.45
N LEU A 85 -8.53 -1.46 -3.23
CA LEU A 85 -7.13 -1.05 -3.30
C LEU A 85 -6.58 -1.10 -4.72
N GLN A 86 -7.05 -2.05 -5.57
CA GLN A 86 -6.68 -2.07 -6.99
C GLN A 86 -7.11 -0.79 -7.72
N ALA A 87 -8.19 -0.14 -7.29
CA ALA A 87 -8.59 1.16 -7.83
C ALA A 87 -7.55 2.28 -7.57
N ASP A 88 -6.72 2.11 -6.54
CA ASP A 88 -5.66 3.04 -6.08
C ASP A 88 -6.14 4.50 -6.05
N ILE A 89 -7.34 4.74 -5.49
CA ILE A 89 -7.86 6.10 -5.27
C ILE A 89 -7.57 6.53 -3.84
N TYR A 90 -8.18 5.89 -2.83
CA TYR A 90 -7.95 6.26 -1.43
C TYR A 90 -6.51 5.99 -0.97
N SER A 91 -5.89 4.94 -1.51
CA SER A 91 -4.49 4.65 -1.27
C SER A 91 -3.56 5.65 -1.96
N HIS A 92 -3.95 6.18 -3.12
CA HIS A 92 -3.22 7.26 -3.78
C HIS A 92 -3.32 8.58 -3.02
N ASP A 93 -4.47 8.90 -2.43
CA ASP A 93 -4.61 10.07 -1.55
C ASP A 93 -3.66 9.95 -0.35
N PHE A 94 -3.63 8.77 0.28
CA PHE A 94 -2.73 8.51 1.40
C PHE A 94 -1.24 8.56 0.98
N ARG A 95 -0.89 8.00 -0.18
CA ARG A 95 0.47 8.14 -0.77
C ARG A 95 0.83 9.60 -0.99
N THR A 96 -0.08 10.37 -1.58
CA THR A 96 0.13 11.79 -1.85
C THR A 96 0.39 12.54 -0.55
N PHE A 97 -0.39 12.29 0.50
CA PHE A 97 -0.15 12.84 1.83
C PHE A 97 1.25 12.47 2.35
N LEU A 98 1.62 11.19 2.35
CA LEU A 98 2.91 10.72 2.86
C LEU A 98 4.11 11.32 2.11
N GLN A 99 3.97 11.63 0.84
CA GLN A 99 5.06 12.07 -0.05
C GLN A 99 5.07 13.57 -0.36
N SER A 100 4.06 14.34 0.08
CA SER A 100 4.01 15.78 -0.14
C SER A 100 3.79 16.61 1.12
N ASN A 101 3.45 15.99 2.24
CA ASN A 101 3.11 16.73 3.46
C ASN A 101 4.34 17.32 4.17
N TRP A 102 5.51 16.76 3.96
CA TRP A 102 6.75 17.20 4.64
C TRP A 102 7.78 17.68 3.63
N PRO A 103 8.08 18.99 3.60
CA PRO A 103 9.10 19.53 2.69
C PRO A 103 10.45 18.84 2.84
N GLY A 104 11.06 18.47 1.72
CA GLY A 104 12.35 17.76 1.67
C GLY A 104 12.25 16.23 1.79
N LEU A 105 11.04 15.67 1.91
CA LEU A 105 10.79 14.23 1.85
C LEU A 105 10.00 13.93 0.58
N ALA A 106 10.55 13.09 -0.31
CA ALA A 106 9.91 12.71 -1.57
C ALA A 106 9.40 11.26 -1.55
N GLY A 107 10.23 10.34 -1.06
CA GLY A 107 9.93 8.91 -1.08
C GLY A 107 9.97 8.30 -2.49
N GLU A 108 9.36 7.14 -2.64
CA GLU A 108 9.39 6.32 -3.85
C GLU A 108 8.00 5.83 -4.23
N ARG A 109 7.82 5.53 -5.53
CA ARG A 109 6.59 4.89 -6.00
C ARG A 109 6.41 3.49 -5.42
N GLY A 110 7.51 2.74 -5.29
CA GLY A 110 7.52 1.36 -4.86
C GLY A 110 7.05 0.41 -5.97
N LEU A 111 6.59 -0.78 -5.56
CA LEU A 111 6.15 -1.84 -6.46
C LEU A 111 4.79 -1.52 -7.07
N VAL A 112 4.68 -1.67 -8.39
CA VAL A 112 3.45 -1.53 -9.18
C VAL A 112 3.28 -2.73 -10.13
N PHE A 113 2.05 -3.02 -10.49
CA PHE A 113 1.71 -4.06 -11.46
C PHE A 113 1.05 -3.43 -12.70
N PRO A 114 1.33 -3.90 -13.92
CA PRO A 114 0.74 -3.42 -15.16
C PRO A 114 -0.66 -4.00 -15.39
N TYR A 115 -1.65 -3.60 -14.58
CA TYR A 115 -3.00 -4.15 -14.60
C TYR A 115 -3.69 -4.06 -15.96
N ASN A 116 -3.46 -2.99 -16.72
CA ASN A 116 -4.05 -2.83 -18.04
C ASN A 116 -3.50 -3.85 -19.06
N LEU A 117 -2.22 -4.23 -18.96
CA LEU A 117 -1.64 -5.29 -19.79
C LEU A 117 -2.20 -6.67 -19.39
N ALA A 118 -2.56 -6.86 -18.13
CA ALA A 118 -3.30 -8.03 -17.65
C ALA A 118 -4.81 -8.00 -18.00
N LYS A 119 -5.26 -7.03 -18.79
CA LYS A 119 -6.66 -6.85 -19.21
C LYS A 119 -7.63 -6.74 -18.02
N THR A 120 -7.20 -6.06 -16.94
CA THR A 120 -8.01 -5.76 -15.75
C THR A 120 -7.98 -4.26 -15.42
N ASN A 121 -8.77 -3.82 -14.44
CA ASN A 121 -8.88 -2.41 -14.07
C ASN A 121 -7.51 -1.85 -13.63
N ASN A 122 -7.05 -0.81 -14.31
CA ASN A 122 -5.82 -0.12 -13.99
C ASN A 122 -6.10 1.13 -13.14
N PRO A 123 -5.26 1.45 -12.16
CA PRO A 123 -5.27 2.74 -11.48
C PRO A 123 -5.18 3.91 -12.47
N SER A 124 -5.79 5.04 -12.11
CA SER A 124 -5.79 6.23 -12.98
C SER A 124 -4.51 7.07 -12.89
N ASN A 125 -3.62 6.79 -11.95
CA ASN A 125 -2.42 7.59 -11.67
C ASN A 125 -1.16 7.11 -12.39
N TYR A 126 -1.21 5.98 -13.08
CA TYR A 126 -0.14 5.49 -13.97
C TYR A 126 -0.68 4.63 -15.11
N ASN A 127 0.14 4.40 -16.12
CA ASN A 127 -0.18 3.51 -17.23
C ASN A 127 1.05 2.77 -17.71
N PHE A 128 0.86 1.51 -18.05
CA PHE A 128 1.78 0.74 -18.88
C PHE A 128 1.21 0.62 -20.29
N SER A 129 2.05 0.71 -21.31
CA SER A 129 1.66 0.47 -22.70
C SER A 129 2.63 -0.49 -23.38
N SER A 130 2.09 -1.30 -24.27
CA SER A 130 2.85 -2.30 -25.02
C SER A 130 2.14 -2.58 -26.34
N PRO A 131 2.86 -2.75 -27.46
CA PRO A 131 2.28 -3.24 -28.71
C PRO A 131 2.08 -4.75 -28.72
N ASN A 132 2.69 -5.50 -27.78
CA ASN A 132 2.67 -6.95 -27.69
C ASN A 132 1.34 -7.45 -27.11
N ASP A 133 0.97 -8.69 -27.43
CA ASP A 133 -0.20 -9.34 -26.83
C ASP A 133 0.17 -10.05 -25.53
N TRP A 134 -0.37 -9.53 -24.44
CA TRP A 134 -0.13 -10.04 -23.10
C TRP A 134 -1.27 -10.91 -22.62
N LYS A 135 -0.92 -12.01 -21.96
CA LYS A 135 -1.84 -12.86 -21.22
C LYS A 135 -1.73 -12.57 -19.72
N GLY A 136 -2.83 -12.13 -19.14
CA GLY A 136 -2.87 -11.76 -17.72
C GLY A 136 -3.40 -12.88 -16.84
N TYR A 137 -2.80 -13.04 -15.63
CA TYR A 137 -3.20 -13.99 -14.61
C TYR A 137 -3.28 -13.32 -13.24
N ARG A 138 -4.15 -13.83 -12.40
CA ARG A 138 -4.34 -13.35 -11.02
C ARG A 138 -4.55 -14.53 -10.09
N SER A 139 -4.05 -14.46 -8.89
CA SER A 139 -4.11 -15.52 -7.87
C SER A 139 -5.53 -15.86 -7.40
N VAL A 140 -6.53 -15.04 -7.75
CA VAL A 140 -7.96 -15.34 -7.56
C VAL A 140 -8.56 -16.32 -8.58
N GLN A 141 -7.81 -16.66 -9.62
CA GLN A 141 -8.23 -17.55 -10.71
C GLN A 141 -7.42 -18.84 -10.65
N GLN A 142 -7.92 -19.87 -11.35
CA GLN A 142 -7.11 -21.06 -11.57
C GLN A 142 -5.84 -20.66 -12.34
N ARG A 143 -4.68 -20.97 -11.77
CA ARG A 143 -3.38 -20.64 -12.36
C ARG A 143 -2.81 -21.81 -13.15
N PRO A 144 -1.95 -21.55 -14.17
CA PRO A 144 -1.04 -22.55 -14.70
C PRO A 144 -0.15 -23.14 -13.58
N GLU A 145 0.20 -24.43 -13.66
CA GLU A 145 0.98 -25.11 -12.63
C GLU A 145 2.34 -24.48 -12.40
N ASP A 146 2.96 -23.98 -13.48
CA ASP A 146 4.31 -23.40 -13.46
C ASP A 146 4.35 -21.91 -13.08
N LEU A 147 3.20 -21.28 -12.84
CA LEU A 147 3.14 -19.84 -12.52
C LEU A 147 3.13 -19.61 -11.01
N GLU A 148 4.18 -18.98 -10.50
CA GLU A 148 4.32 -18.63 -9.09
C GLU A 148 4.09 -17.13 -8.89
N TYR A 149 3.21 -16.78 -7.93
CA TYR A 149 2.93 -15.39 -7.63
C TYR A 149 3.77 -14.85 -6.47
N GLY A 150 4.26 -13.61 -6.65
CA GLY A 150 4.88 -12.82 -5.61
C GLY A 150 3.88 -11.94 -4.86
N LEU A 151 4.39 -10.84 -4.30
CA LEU A 151 3.61 -9.88 -3.50
C LEU A 151 2.41 -9.30 -4.26
N THR A 152 2.52 -9.10 -5.59
CA THR A 152 1.44 -8.56 -6.42
C THR A 152 0.27 -9.51 -6.61
N GLY A 153 0.47 -10.83 -6.44
CA GLY A 153 -0.52 -11.86 -6.69
C GLY A 153 -1.07 -11.87 -8.13
N ALA A 154 -0.30 -11.34 -9.06
CA ALA A 154 -0.66 -11.23 -10.46
C ALA A 154 0.57 -11.42 -11.35
N ALA A 155 0.36 -11.81 -12.60
CA ALA A 155 1.39 -11.95 -13.62
C ALA A 155 0.85 -11.56 -15.00
N ILE A 156 1.76 -11.12 -15.87
CA ILE A 156 1.52 -11.02 -17.31
C ILE A 156 2.57 -11.84 -18.05
N GLU A 157 2.17 -12.50 -19.11
CA GLU A 157 3.03 -13.35 -19.94
C GLU A 157 3.05 -12.91 -21.39
N CYS A 158 4.25 -12.95 -21.99
CA CYS A 158 4.47 -12.76 -23.41
C CYS A 158 5.59 -13.68 -23.89
N SER A 159 5.48 -14.22 -25.11
CA SER A 159 6.47 -15.15 -25.69
C SER A 159 7.18 -14.58 -26.93
N ASP A 160 6.94 -13.31 -27.25
CA ASP A 160 7.53 -12.65 -28.40
C ASP A 160 9.06 -12.52 -28.24
N SER A 161 9.77 -12.47 -29.36
CA SER A 161 11.23 -12.29 -29.34
C SER A 161 11.64 -10.85 -29.02
N ILE A 162 10.77 -9.88 -29.32
CA ILE A 162 10.93 -8.47 -28.96
C ILE A 162 9.68 -8.05 -28.22
N ILE A 163 9.87 -7.61 -26.98
CA ILE A 163 8.78 -7.20 -26.10
C ILE A 163 9.04 -5.76 -25.66
N ILE A 164 8.06 -4.88 -25.86
CA ILE A 164 8.15 -3.45 -25.50
C ILE A 164 7.18 -3.17 -24.37
N VAL A 165 7.66 -2.52 -23.33
CA VAL A 165 6.87 -2.08 -22.17
C VAL A 165 7.25 -0.64 -21.82
N ASN A 166 6.31 0.27 -21.92
CA ASN A 166 6.52 1.67 -21.53
C ASN A 166 5.68 2.00 -20.31
N PHE A 167 6.26 2.75 -19.38
CA PHE A 167 5.58 3.24 -18.17
C PHE A 167 5.55 4.77 -18.15
N LYS A 168 4.45 5.33 -17.67
CA LYS A 168 4.36 6.75 -17.34
C LYS A 168 3.41 7.02 -16.19
N HIS A 169 3.74 8.02 -15.39
CA HIS A 169 2.78 8.63 -14.50
C HIS A 169 1.68 9.35 -15.29
N LEU A 170 0.44 9.25 -14.80
CA LEU A 170 -0.70 9.98 -15.38
C LEU A 170 -1.05 11.20 -14.50
N LYS A 171 -2.33 11.55 -14.44
CA LYS A 171 -2.84 12.68 -13.66
C LYS A 171 -2.64 12.43 -12.16
N THR A 172 -1.51 12.87 -11.64
CA THR A 172 -1.15 12.78 -10.22
C THR A 172 -0.39 14.03 -9.81
N ALA A 173 -0.63 14.49 -8.58
CA ALA A 173 0.08 15.63 -8.00
C ALA A 173 1.53 15.26 -7.63
N VAL A 174 1.77 14.00 -7.28
CA VAL A 174 3.08 13.49 -6.87
C VAL A 174 3.55 12.45 -7.89
N LYS A 175 4.71 12.72 -8.47
CA LYS A 175 5.42 11.84 -9.41
C LYS A 175 6.80 11.54 -8.84
N PRO A 176 6.94 10.54 -7.94
CA PRO A 176 8.24 10.21 -7.40
C PRO A 176 9.20 9.83 -8.53
N PRO A 177 10.34 10.52 -8.68
CA PRO A 177 11.33 10.14 -9.67
C PRO A 177 12.00 8.83 -9.26
N PHE A 178 12.62 8.13 -10.20
CA PHE A 178 13.40 6.92 -9.92
C PHE A 178 14.73 6.95 -10.68
N ASP A 179 15.77 6.47 -10.05
CA ASP A 179 17.09 6.22 -10.64
C ASP A 179 17.48 4.75 -10.54
N ARG A 180 16.57 3.93 -10.01
CA ARG A 180 16.71 2.49 -9.92
C ARG A 180 15.38 1.81 -10.21
N LEU A 181 15.41 0.80 -11.07
CA LEU A 181 14.29 -0.01 -11.47
C LEU A 181 14.55 -1.46 -11.12
N ARG A 182 13.60 -2.13 -10.47
CA ARG A 182 13.61 -3.56 -10.31
C ARG A 182 12.45 -4.18 -11.06
N ILE A 183 12.75 -5.17 -11.91
CA ILE A 183 11.77 -5.89 -12.73
C ILE A 183 11.66 -7.29 -12.17
N TYR A 184 10.48 -7.67 -11.67
CA TYR A 184 10.22 -9.01 -11.15
C TYR A 184 9.75 -9.92 -12.29
N HIS A 185 10.45 -11.05 -12.50
CA HIS A 185 10.19 -11.98 -13.59
C HIS A 185 10.36 -13.45 -13.15
N ASN A 186 10.27 -14.40 -14.09
CA ASN A 186 10.51 -15.82 -13.82
C ASN A 186 11.87 -16.02 -13.11
N THR A 187 11.91 -16.99 -12.19
CA THR A 187 13.19 -17.52 -11.67
C THR A 187 13.93 -18.30 -12.74
N GLY A 188 15.26 -18.44 -12.59
CA GLY A 188 16.12 -19.09 -13.56
C GLY A 188 16.72 -18.12 -14.56
N GLN A 189 17.49 -18.66 -15.52
CA GLN A 189 18.23 -17.83 -16.49
C GLN A 189 17.28 -16.88 -17.24
N PHE A 190 17.60 -15.59 -17.23
CA PHE A 190 16.87 -14.55 -17.91
C PHE A 190 17.44 -14.37 -19.34
N PRO A 191 16.72 -14.81 -20.40
CA PRO A 191 17.26 -14.88 -21.74
C PRO A 191 17.01 -13.64 -22.60
N TYR A 192 16.84 -12.48 -21.98
CA TYR A 192 16.61 -11.22 -22.68
C TYR A 192 17.69 -10.19 -22.36
N ASP A 193 18.20 -9.53 -23.40
CA ASP A 193 18.88 -8.26 -23.23
C ASP A 193 17.85 -7.14 -23.06
N LEU A 194 18.20 -6.15 -22.26
CA LEU A 194 17.36 -4.98 -21.99
C LEU A 194 17.89 -3.80 -22.81
N ASN A 195 16.98 -3.05 -23.42
CA ASN A 195 17.28 -1.78 -24.09
C ASN A 195 16.27 -0.72 -23.66
N PHE A 196 16.75 0.48 -23.40
CA PHE A 196 15.99 1.57 -22.81
C PHE A 196 15.76 2.76 -23.79
N GLY A 197 15.87 2.53 -25.10
CA GLY A 197 15.68 3.57 -26.11
C GLY A 197 16.58 4.79 -25.86
N ASP A 198 15.99 5.99 -25.86
CA ASP A 198 16.75 7.22 -25.58
C ASP A 198 17.31 7.29 -24.15
N GLN A 199 16.81 6.48 -23.23
CA GLN A 199 17.30 6.38 -21.83
C GLN A 199 18.52 5.44 -21.69
N GLU A 200 18.93 4.75 -22.75
CA GLU A 200 20.05 3.80 -22.76
C GLU A 200 21.38 4.44 -22.28
N LEU A 201 21.61 5.70 -22.66
CA LEU A 201 22.83 6.45 -22.24
C LEU A 201 22.88 6.75 -20.75
N LEU A 202 21.75 6.64 -20.05
CA LEU A 202 21.64 6.84 -18.60
C LEU A 202 21.87 5.55 -17.81
N VAL A 203 21.83 4.39 -18.46
CA VAL A 203 22.05 3.10 -17.79
C VAL A 203 23.49 2.98 -17.32
N THR A 204 23.70 2.79 -16.03
CA THR A 204 25.03 2.64 -15.41
C THR A 204 25.31 1.20 -14.98
N GLN A 205 24.27 0.43 -14.68
CA GLN A 205 24.41 -0.95 -14.18
C GLN A 205 23.13 -1.75 -14.46
N VAL A 206 23.32 -3.03 -14.81
CA VAL A 206 22.25 -4.03 -14.92
C VAL A 206 22.71 -5.28 -14.19
N ASP A 207 21.96 -5.70 -13.17
CA ASP A 207 22.26 -6.88 -12.38
C ASP A 207 21.09 -7.88 -12.46
N HIS A 208 21.39 -9.12 -12.83
CA HIS A 208 20.41 -10.21 -12.88
C HIS A 208 20.51 -11.05 -11.60
N PHE A 209 19.40 -11.21 -10.92
CA PHE A 209 19.25 -12.05 -9.72
C PHE A 209 18.35 -13.24 -10.04
N ASP A 210 18.84 -14.10 -10.91
CA ASP A 210 18.10 -15.21 -11.54
C ASP A 210 17.40 -16.12 -10.53
N GLN A 211 18.05 -16.44 -9.42
CA GLN A 211 17.48 -17.29 -8.37
C GLN A 211 16.34 -16.60 -7.58
N LEU A 212 16.38 -15.26 -7.53
CA LEU A 212 15.37 -14.44 -6.87
C LEU A 212 14.30 -13.93 -7.84
N GLY A 213 14.48 -14.16 -9.16
CA GLY A 213 13.51 -13.80 -10.18
C GLY A 213 13.32 -12.29 -10.33
N TYR A 214 14.41 -11.51 -10.32
CA TYR A 214 14.37 -10.11 -10.68
C TYR A 214 15.66 -9.61 -11.32
N THR A 215 15.54 -8.53 -12.08
CA THR A 215 16.65 -7.75 -12.62
C THR A 215 16.59 -6.34 -12.05
N GLU A 216 17.73 -5.81 -11.56
CA GLU A 216 17.85 -4.44 -11.08
C GLU A 216 18.68 -3.61 -12.06
N ILE A 217 18.17 -2.43 -12.40
CA ILE A 217 18.80 -1.47 -13.32
C ILE A 217 19.03 -0.17 -12.56
N ARG A 218 20.21 0.43 -12.73
CA ARG A 218 20.57 1.75 -12.19
C ARG A 218 20.78 2.75 -13.32
N PHE A 219 20.28 3.95 -13.10
CA PHE A 219 20.43 5.08 -14.01
C PHE A 219 21.30 6.17 -13.37
N SER A 220 22.00 6.94 -14.21
CA SER A 220 22.83 8.07 -13.76
C SER A 220 22.02 9.32 -13.41
N ASP A 221 20.75 9.35 -13.77
CA ASP A 221 19.84 10.48 -13.51
C ASP A 221 18.44 9.97 -13.15
N HIS A 222 17.63 10.84 -12.55
CA HIS A 222 16.26 10.54 -12.19
C HIS A 222 15.33 10.56 -13.42
N LEU A 223 14.51 9.50 -13.52
CA LEU A 223 13.48 9.35 -14.55
C LEU A 223 12.08 9.49 -13.93
N ASP A 224 11.09 9.86 -14.75
CA ASP A 224 9.65 9.89 -14.42
C ASP A 224 8.80 9.00 -15.34
N SER A 225 9.44 8.40 -16.34
CA SER A 225 8.87 7.47 -17.30
C SER A 225 9.89 6.40 -17.67
N LEU A 226 9.45 5.30 -18.29
CA LEU A 226 10.29 4.19 -18.70
C LEU A 226 9.92 3.77 -20.12
N ASP A 227 10.94 3.67 -20.98
CA ASP A 227 10.88 3.01 -22.28
C ASP A 227 11.78 1.77 -22.21
N LEU A 228 11.18 0.57 -22.26
CA LEU A 228 11.88 -0.69 -22.05
C LEU A 228 11.56 -1.67 -23.17
N MET A 229 12.61 -2.23 -23.74
CA MET A 229 12.53 -3.30 -24.72
C MET A 229 13.32 -4.51 -24.22
N PHE A 230 12.71 -5.69 -24.25
CA PHE A 230 13.35 -6.98 -24.02
C PHE A 230 13.63 -7.61 -25.38
N VAL A 231 14.88 -7.98 -25.62
CA VAL A 231 15.34 -8.64 -26.88
C VAL A 231 15.84 -10.02 -26.54
N LYS A 232 15.10 -11.04 -26.98
CA LYS A 232 15.41 -12.44 -26.68
C LYS A 232 16.71 -12.88 -27.37
N GLN A 233 17.61 -13.48 -26.61
CA GLN A 233 18.95 -13.89 -27.05
C GLN A 233 19.05 -15.39 -27.38
N THR A 234 17.95 -16.13 -27.31
CA THR A 234 17.94 -17.57 -27.56
C THR A 234 16.84 -17.96 -28.55
N GLU A 235 17.13 -18.98 -29.38
CA GLU A 235 16.11 -19.61 -30.26
C GLU A 235 15.17 -20.54 -29.47
N GLN A 236 15.51 -20.89 -28.23
CA GLN A 236 14.63 -21.73 -27.41
C GLN A 236 13.31 -21.00 -27.11
N ALA A 237 12.23 -21.77 -27.06
CA ALA A 237 10.95 -21.24 -26.62
C ALA A 237 11.06 -20.79 -25.15
N PHE A 238 10.69 -19.57 -24.88
CA PHE A 238 10.67 -18.99 -23.53
C PHE A 238 9.47 -18.06 -23.41
N THR A 239 8.73 -18.19 -22.34
CA THR A 239 7.65 -17.28 -21.99
C THR A 239 8.13 -16.37 -20.86
N LEU A 240 8.20 -15.08 -21.12
CA LEU A 240 8.49 -14.08 -20.11
C LEU A 240 7.26 -13.88 -19.25
N SER A 241 7.36 -14.17 -17.96
CA SER A 241 6.35 -13.81 -16.96
C SER A 241 6.86 -12.63 -16.17
N LEU A 242 6.10 -11.53 -16.11
CA LEU A 242 6.40 -10.35 -15.30
C LEU A 242 5.41 -10.26 -14.14
N TYR A 243 5.94 -10.06 -12.93
CA TYR A 243 5.18 -9.98 -11.68
C TYR A 243 5.05 -8.57 -11.13
N GLY A 244 5.80 -7.62 -11.67
CA GLY A 244 5.74 -6.21 -11.28
C GLY A 244 7.02 -5.44 -11.57
N PHE A 245 6.93 -4.13 -11.38
CA PHE A 245 8.00 -3.17 -11.55
C PHE A 245 8.13 -2.35 -10.28
N GLU A 246 9.31 -2.24 -9.71
CA GLU A 246 9.55 -1.44 -8.50
C GLU A 246 10.42 -0.25 -8.85
N PHE A 247 9.86 0.96 -8.67
CA PHE A 247 10.52 2.23 -8.99
C PHE A 247 11.10 2.82 -7.72
N LEU A 248 12.43 2.94 -7.69
CA LEU A 248 13.24 3.24 -6.53
C LEU A 248 14.12 4.47 -6.78
N ASN A 249 14.51 5.14 -5.68
CA ASN A 249 15.51 6.21 -5.66
C ASN A 249 16.24 6.22 -4.31
N ASP A 250 17.18 7.13 -4.10
CA ASP A 250 17.86 7.31 -2.81
C ASP A 250 17.39 8.56 -2.04
N LEU A 251 16.31 9.21 -2.49
CA LEU A 251 15.72 10.35 -1.79
C LEU A 251 15.05 9.92 -0.47
N PRO A 252 15.17 10.73 0.59
CA PRO A 252 14.50 10.43 1.87
C PRO A 252 12.98 10.50 1.76
N GLY A 253 12.29 9.72 2.58
CA GLY A 253 10.84 9.73 2.64
C GLY A 253 10.20 8.35 2.71
N VAL A 254 8.91 8.28 2.41
CA VAL A 254 8.14 7.03 2.51
C VAL A 254 7.98 6.39 1.13
N THR A 255 8.43 5.14 1.00
CA THR A 255 8.01 4.27 -0.09
C THR A 255 6.63 3.72 0.25
N TYR A 256 5.64 3.99 -0.58
CA TYR A 256 4.31 3.47 -0.34
C TYR A 256 3.86 2.56 -1.49
N THR A 257 3.91 1.26 -1.22
CA THR A 257 3.47 0.20 -2.14
C THR A 257 2.02 -0.18 -1.85
N ALA A 258 1.12 0.11 -2.79
CA ALA A 258 -0.30 -0.27 -2.72
C ALA A 258 -0.60 -1.33 -3.78
N ILE A 259 -0.96 -2.54 -3.34
CA ILE A 259 -1.28 -3.69 -4.20
C ILE A 259 -2.68 -4.18 -3.91
N GLY A 260 -3.53 -4.14 -4.94
CA GLY A 260 -4.89 -4.67 -4.87
C GLY A 260 -5.13 -5.72 -5.96
N ILE A 261 -5.93 -6.74 -5.62
CA ILE A 261 -6.34 -7.78 -6.58
C ILE A 261 -7.86 -7.87 -6.53
N ASN A 262 -8.53 -7.58 -7.65
CA ASN A 262 -9.98 -7.71 -7.75
C ASN A 262 -10.42 -9.13 -7.38
N GLY A 263 -11.26 -9.25 -6.35
CA GLY A 263 -11.75 -10.53 -5.86
C GLY A 263 -10.86 -11.20 -4.81
N ALA A 264 -9.73 -10.61 -4.41
CA ALA A 264 -8.82 -11.21 -3.44
C ALA A 264 -9.44 -11.40 -2.05
N SER A 265 -9.15 -12.54 -1.47
CA SER A 265 -9.43 -12.96 -0.10
C SER A 265 -8.12 -13.33 0.61
N LEU A 266 -8.17 -13.65 1.89
CA LEU A 266 -6.98 -14.11 2.63
C LEU A 266 -6.35 -15.36 2.01
N PRO A 267 -7.10 -16.42 1.61
CA PRO A 267 -6.54 -17.57 0.90
C PRO A 267 -5.81 -17.18 -0.40
N THR A 268 -6.27 -16.15 -1.10
CA THR A 268 -5.61 -15.65 -2.31
C THR A 268 -4.18 -15.19 -2.02
N TYR A 269 -3.97 -14.38 -0.98
CA TYR A 269 -2.64 -13.92 -0.59
C TYR A 269 -1.77 -15.04 -0.02
N LEU A 270 -2.35 -15.95 0.75
CA LEU A 270 -1.65 -17.12 1.29
C LEU A 270 -1.17 -18.10 0.21
N SER A 271 -1.77 -18.06 -0.99
CA SER A 271 -1.35 -18.89 -2.13
C SER A 271 -0.19 -18.29 -2.94
N ASN A 272 0.24 -17.07 -2.62
CA ASN A 272 1.35 -16.40 -3.31
C ASN A 272 2.69 -16.91 -2.74
N THR A 273 3.30 -17.87 -3.42
CA THR A 273 4.49 -18.61 -2.95
C THR A 273 5.71 -17.72 -2.71
N HIS A 274 5.83 -16.61 -3.43
CA HIS A 274 6.94 -15.66 -3.31
C HIS A 274 6.61 -14.42 -2.48
N PHE A 275 5.49 -14.41 -1.76
CA PHE A 275 5.05 -13.25 -0.95
C PHE A 275 6.13 -12.82 0.07
N SER A 276 6.58 -13.75 0.91
CA SER A 276 7.60 -13.45 1.93
C SER A 276 8.97 -13.12 1.31
N ARG A 277 9.34 -13.81 0.23
CA ARG A 277 10.59 -13.52 -0.51
C ARG A 277 10.63 -12.07 -1.01
N ASP A 278 9.56 -11.62 -1.64
CA ASP A 278 9.50 -10.27 -2.19
C ASP A 278 9.50 -9.21 -1.07
N LEU A 279 8.84 -9.48 0.05
CA LEU A 279 8.90 -8.61 1.23
C LEU A 279 10.30 -8.54 1.88
N GLN A 280 11.06 -9.65 1.86
CA GLN A 280 12.43 -9.68 2.40
C GLN A 280 13.39 -8.76 1.64
N LEU A 281 13.15 -8.48 0.36
CA LEU A 281 13.96 -7.55 -0.42
C LEU A 281 13.86 -6.12 0.10
N ARG A 282 12.71 -5.77 0.70
CA ARG A 282 12.46 -4.47 1.35
C ARG A 282 11.51 -4.67 2.53
N PRO A 283 12.01 -5.03 3.71
CA PRO A 283 11.18 -5.30 4.87
C PRO A 283 10.24 -4.12 5.21
N PRO A 284 8.97 -4.39 5.54
CA PRO A 284 8.00 -3.34 5.85
C PRO A 284 8.27 -2.71 7.22
N ASP A 285 8.20 -1.38 7.33
CA ASP A 285 8.08 -0.66 8.60
C ASP A 285 6.62 -0.54 9.03
N LEU A 286 5.71 -0.35 8.07
CA LEU A 286 4.25 -0.40 8.25
C LEU A 286 3.64 -1.34 7.22
N PHE A 287 2.75 -2.23 7.68
CA PHE A 287 1.95 -3.08 6.81
C PHE A 287 0.46 -2.86 7.08
N ILE A 288 -0.27 -2.33 6.07
CA ILE A 288 -1.70 -2.10 6.12
C ILE A 288 -2.41 -3.24 5.41
N LEU A 289 -3.29 -3.95 6.12
CA LEU A 289 -4.03 -5.09 5.58
C LEU A 289 -5.51 -4.75 5.42
N SER A 290 -5.93 -4.55 4.17
CA SER A 290 -7.31 -4.20 3.79
C SER A 290 -7.98 -5.32 2.98
N VAL A 291 -7.91 -6.55 3.51
CA VAL A 291 -8.51 -7.76 2.94
C VAL A 291 -9.66 -8.23 3.82
N GLY A 292 -10.70 -8.80 3.22
CA GLY A 292 -11.80 -9.37 3.99
C GLY A 292 -13.17 -9.27 3.32
N THR A 293 -13.44 -8.25 2.51
CA THR A 293 -14.73 -8.10 1.82
C THR A 293 -15.13 -9.38 1.06
N ASN A 294 -14.19 -9.97 0.31
CA ASN A 294 -14.47 -11.19 -0.45
C ASN A 294 -14.54 -12.45 0.43
N ASP A 295 -13.84 -12.48 1.55
CA ASP A 295 -13.95 -13.55 2.54
C ASP A 295 -15.35 -13.59 3.18
N ALA A 296 -15.96 -12.43 3.41
CA ALA A 296 -17.30 -12.29 3.97
C ALA A 296 -18.42 -12.40 2.94
N HIS A 297 -18.13 -12.33 1.63
CA HIS A 297 -19.14 -12.29 0.57
C HIS A 297 -19.73 -13.68 0.29
N CYS A 298 -20.34 -14.28 1.31
CA CYS A 298 -21.04 -15.56 1.28
C CYS A 298 -22.30 -15.50 2.17
N SER A 299 -23.10 -16.59 2.17
CA SER A 299 -24.25 -16.65 3.09
C SER A 299 -23.76 -16.61 4.55
N TYR A 300 -24.64 -16.16 5.45
CA TYR A 300 -24.30 -16.04 6.88
C TYR A 300 -23.86 -17.36 7.48
N GLU A 301 -24.49 -18.46 7.09
CA GLU A 301 -24.21 -19.82 7.56
C GLU A 301 -22.91 -20.38 6.98
N SER A 302 -22.51 -19.91 5.81
CA SER A 302 -21.29 -20.37 5.11
C SER A 302 -20.02 -19.68 5.63
N PHE A 303 -20.13 -18.53 6.26
CA PHE A 303 -18.98 -17.83 6.82
C PHE A 303 -18.50 -18.50 8.11
N ASN A 304 -17.25 -18.95 8.12
CA ASN A 304 -16.63 -19.56 9.29
C ASN A 304 -15.56 -18.62 9.91
N PRO A 305 -15.87 -17.97 11.06
CA PRO A 305 -14.92 -17.04 11.70
C PRO A 305 -13.61 -17.69 12.14
N LEU A 306 -13.61 -18.99 12.47
CA LEU A 306 -12.38 -19.70 12.88
C LEU A 306 -11.44 -19.92 11.69
N VAL A 307 -11.99 -20.24 10.52
CA VAL A 307 -11.20 -20.33 9.27
C VAL A 307 -10.66 -18.96 8.88
N TYR A 308 -11.51 -17.93 8.95
CA TYR A 308 -11.09 -16.54 8.69
C TYR A 308 -9.97 -16.13 9.65
N LYS A 309 -10.12 -16.40 10.97
CA LYS A 309 -9.09 -16.12 11.97
C LYS A 309 -7.78 -16.84 11.65
N SER A 310 -7.82 -18.14 11.36
CA SER A 310 -6.61 -18.92 11.04
C SER A 310 -5.88 -18.39 9.80
N ASN A 311 -6.63 -18.00 8.75
CA ASN A 311 -6.02 -17.46 7.54
C ASN A 311 -5.43 -16.06 7.77
N LEU A 312 -6.12 -15.20 8.50
CA LEU A 312 -5.62 -13.88 8.85
C LEU A 312 -4.34 -13.99 9.68
N GLU A 313 -4.37 -14.81 10.73
CA GLU A 313 -3.23 -15.04 11.62
C GLU A 313 -2.00 -15.57 10.86
N LYS A 314 -2.18 -16.53 9.94
CA LYS A 314 -1.08 -17.03 9.09
C LYS A 314 -0.43 -15.91 8.28
N LEU A 315 -1.24 -15.04 7.66
CA LEU A 315 -0.70 -13.93 6.87
C LEU A 315 0.04 -12.91 7.75
N LEU A 316 -0.48 -12.61 8.94
CA LEU A 316 0.17 -11.73 9.91
C LEU A 316 1.53 -12.29 10.35
N LEU A 317 1.60 -13.59 10.64
CA LEU A 317 2.84 -14.24 11.05
C LEU A 317 3.88 -14.24 9.92
N GLN A 318 3.49 -14.41 8.66
CA GLN A 318 4.41 -14.28 7.52
C GLN A 318 5.02 -12.87 7.42
N ILE A 319 4.25 -11.83 7.71
CA ILE A 319 4.75 -10.44 7.72
C ILE A 319 5.73 -10.22 8.88
N LEU A 320 5.36 -10.68 10.08
CA LEU A 320 6.20 -10.55 11.28
C LEU A 320 7.47 -11.40 11.21
N GLU A 321 7.46 -12.53 10.48
CA GLU A 321 8.66 -13.32 10.20
C GLU A 321 9.68 -12.54 9.35
N VAL A 322 9.21 -11.72 8.41
CA VAL A 322 10.07 -10.84 7.61
C VAL A 322 10.62 -9.68 8.45
N ASN A 323 9.77 -9.01 9.22
CA ASN A 323 10.19 -7.96 10.15
C ASN A 323 9.39 -8.03 11.46
N PRO A 324 9.96 -8.55 12.55
CA PRO A 324 9.30 -8.61 13.85
C PRO A 324 8.90 -7.24 14.43
N ASN A 325 9.56 -6.17 13.98
CA ASN A 325 9.29 -4.80 14.41
C ASN A 325 8.30 -4.06 13.47
N CYS A 326 7.72 -4.74 12.48
CA CYS A 326 6.73 -4.16 11.59
C CYS A 326 5.49 -3.71 12.36
N ALA A 327 5.13 -2.44 12.26
CA ALA A 327 3.82 -1.98 12.70
C ALA A 327 2.74 -2.52 11.73
N ILE A 328 1.67 -3.11 12.26
CA ILE A 328 0.57 -3.63 11.43
C ILE A 328 -0.71 -2.86 11.73
N LEU A 329 -1.36 -2.36 10.66
CA LEU A 329 -2.68 -1.76 10.69
C LEU A 329 -3.67 -2.71 10.02
N LEU A 330 -4.58 -3.29 10.80
CA LEU A 330 -5.71 -4.04 10.28
C LEU A 330 -6.86 -3.10 9.98
N THR A 331 -7.49 -3.22 8.82
CA THR A 331 -8.70 -2.45 8.53
C THR A 331 -9.91 -3.37 8.57
N VAL A 332 -10.96 -2.96 9.27
CA VAL A 332 -12.25 -3.65 9.15
C VAL A 332 -12.86 -3.30 7.80
N PRO A 333 -13.27 -4.28 6.98
CA PRO A 333 -13.93 -4.02 5.69
C PRO A 333 -15.14 -3.09 5.84
N ASN A 334 -15.50 -2.41 4.76
CA ASN A 334 -16.73 -1.61 4.75
C ASN A 334 -17.98 -2.51 4.87
N ASP A 335 -19.08 -1.91 5.35
CA ASP A 335 -20.40 -2.52 5.19
C ASP A 335 -20.69 -2.74 3.70
N ASP A 336 -21.29 -3.87 3.36
CA ASP A 336 -21.65 -4.24 2.00
C ASP A 336 -22.95 -5.04 1.93
N TYR A 337 -23.38 -5.37 0.70
CA TYR A 337 -24.56 -6.20 0.46
C TYR A 337 -24.19 -7.46 -0.28
N TYR A 338 -24.35 -8.63 0.38
CA TYR A 338 -24.26 -9.93 -0.26
C TYR A 338 -25.26 -10.04 -1.40
N MET A 339 -24.79 -10.46 -2.58
CA MET A 339 -25.56 -10.53 -3.82
C MET A 339 -26.29 -9.21 -4.18
N ARG A 340 -25.79 -8.06 -3.73
CA ARG A 340 -26.38 -6.71 -3.92
C ARG A 340 -27.80 -6.56 -3.36
N LYS A 341 -28.20 -7.45 -2.48
CA LYS A 341 -29.58 -7.54 -1.99
C LYS A 341 -29.69 -7.61 -0.46
N TYR A 342 -28.81 -8.36 0.17
CA TYR A 342 -28.89 -8.64 1.60
C TYR A 342 -27.75 -7.94 2.33
N PRO A 343 -28.04 -7.15 3.39
CA PRO A 343 -26.99 -6.59 4.24
C PRO A 343 -26.07 -7.71 4.74
N ASN A 344 -24.76 -7.54 4.57
CA ASN A 344 -23.79 -8.58 4.89
C ASN A 344 -23.45 -8.56 6.39
N ARG A 345 -24.04 -9.48 7.15
CA ARG A 345 -23.79 -9.60 8.60
C ARG A 345 -22.43 -10.23 8.92
N ASN A 346 -21.74 -10.80 7.94
CA ASN A 346 -20.45 -11.44 8.17
C ASN A 346 -19.34 -10.43 8.48
N THR A 347 -19.47 -9.18 8.00
CA THR A 347 -18.50 -8.11 8.30
C THR A 347 -18.40 -7.84 9.81
N GLN A 348 -19.52 -7.91 10.55
CA GLN A 348 -19.48 -7.80 12.00
C GLN A 348 -18.68 -8.95 12.65
N ARG A 349 -18.87 -10.18 12.14
CA ARG A 349 -18.11 -11.36 12.63
C ARG A 349 -16.62 -11.28 12.29
N GLN A 350 -16.28 -10.68 11.14
CA GLN A 350 -14.88 -10.37 10.80
C GLN A 350 -14.29 -9.33 11.73
N ARG A 351 -15.03 -8.25 12.03
CA ARG A 351 -14.62 -7.22 12.98
C ARG A 351 -14.20 -7.82 14.32
N GLU A 352 -15.02 -8.74 14.88
CA GLU A 352 -14.71 -9.42 16.12
C GLU A 352 -13.38 -10.21 16.06
N VAL A 353 -13.14 -10.92 14.96
CA VAL A 353 -11.88 -11.66 14.74
C VAL A 353 -10.70 -10.70 14.59
N ILE A 354 -10.86 -9.62 13.83
CA ILE A 354 -9.81 -8.60 13.62
C ILE A 354 -9.41 -7.97 14.96
N MET A 355 -10.39 -7.57 15.79
CA MET A 355 -10.15 -7.02 17.13
C MET A 355 -9.41 -8.01 18.05
N GLN A 356 -9.80 -9.30 18.01
CA GLN A 356 -9.14 -10.35 18.80
C GLN A 356 -7.66 -10.52 18.42
N LEU A 357 -7.36 -10.59 17.10
CA LEU A 357 -5.98 -10.75 16.64
C LEU A 357 -5.15 -9.49 16.88
N ALA A 358 -5.74 -8.30 16.69
CA ALA A 358 -5.06 -7.05 17.01
C ALA A 358 -4.69 -6.96 18.49
N ALA A 359 -5.58 -7.35 19.39
CA ALA A 359 -5.29 -7.41 20.82
C ALA A 359 -4.19 -8.45 21.15
N GLN A 360 -4.25 -9.63 20.52
CA GLN A 360 -3.30 -10.72 20.73
C GLN A 360 -1.87 -10.35 20.31
N TYR A 361 -1.73 -9.61 19.20
CA TYR A 361 -0.44 -9.27 18.59
C TYR A 361 -0.05 -7.79 18.75
N GLN A 362 -0.78 -7.02 19.58
CA GLN A 362 -0.53 -5.59 19.87
C GLN A 362 -0.48 -4.72 18.59
N MET A 363 -1.39 -5.02 17.64
CA MET A 363 -1.56 -4.30 16.38
C MET A 363 -2.61 -3.20 16.52
N ALA A 364 -2.62 -2.24 15.58
CA ALA A 364 -3.68 -1.25 15.49
C ALA A 364 -4.81 -1.71 14.57
N VAL A 365 -6.02 -1.20 14.82
CA VAL A 365 -7.19 -1.40 13.96
C VAL A 365 -7.77 -0.06 13.52
N TRP A 366 -8.01 0.09 12.22
CA TRP A 366 -8.88 1.12 11.69
C TRP A 366 -10.26 0.51 11.39
N ASP A 367 -11.22 0.76 12.28
CA ASP A 367 -12.57 0.20 12.20
C ASP A 367 -13.44 0.98 11.22
N PHE A 368 -13.17 0.80 9.92
CA PHE A 368 -13.92 1.52 8.89
C PHE A 368 -15.39 1.10 8.84
N TYR A 369 -15.75 -0.12 9.20
CA TYR A 369 -17.13 -0.55 9.35
C TYR A 369 -17.89 0.29 10.39
N GLY A 370 -17.29 0.49 11.56
CA GLY A 370 -17.85 1.34 12.62
C GLY A 370 -17.96 2.80 12.18
N ILE A 371 -16.92 3.35 11.54
CA ILE A 371 -16.87 4.71 11.01
C ILE A 371 -17.99 4.94 9.99
N MET A 372 -18.26 3.98 9.10
CA MET A 372 -19.35 4.07 8.12
C MET A 372 -20.74 4.15 8.74
N GLY A 373 -20.94 3.65 9.97
CA GLY A 373 -22.24 3.54 10.64
C GLY A 373 -22.80 2.12 10.67
N GLU A 374 -21.93 1.11 10.59
CA GLU A 374 -22.21 -0.32 10.75
C GLU A 374 -23.20 -0.91 9.73
N LEU A 375 -23.91 -1.99 10.10
CA LEU A 375 -24.79 -2.76 9.22
C LEU A 375 -25.87 -1.90 8.56
N GLY A 376 -25.93 -1.94 7.25
CA GLY A 376 -26.86 -1.19 6.41
C GLY A 376 -26.43 0.24 6.10
N SER A 377 -25.25 0.67 6.56
CA SER A 377 -24.70 2.00 6.28
C SER A 377 -24.38 2.21 4.80
N SER A 378 -23.97 1.16 4.07
CA SER A 378 -23.70 1.22 2.64
C SER A 378 -24.87 1.77 1.81
N LYS A 379 -26.12 1.51 2.25
CA LYS A 379 -27.30 2.12 1.63
C LYS A 379 -27.35 3.64 1.83
N LYS A 380 -26.98 4.14 3.01
CA LYS A 380 -26.90 5.59 3.30
C LYS A 380 -25.79 6.24 2.48
N TRP A 381 -24.63 5.56 2.40
CA TRP A 381 -23.51 6.00 1.57
C TRP A 381 -23.87 6.05 0.08
N GLN A 382 -24.60 5.05 -0.42
CA GLN A 382 -25.08 5.03 -1.80
C GLN A 382 -26.08 6.16 -2.08
N GLN A 383 -27.03 6.41 -1.17
CA GLN A 383 -28.00 7.51 -1.29
C GLN A 383 -27.32 8.89 -1.27
N ALA A 384 -26.20 9.02 -0.58
CA ALA A 384 -25.36 10.23 -0.55
C ALA A 384 -24.40 10.35 -1.75
N GLY A 385 -24.45 9.43 -2.72
CA GLY A 385 -23.57 9.43 -3.90
C GLY A 385 -22.14 8.99 -3.62
N LEU A 386 -21.86 8.36 -2.46
CA LEU A 386 -20.55 7.92 -2.03
C LEU A 386 -20.26 6.47 -2.41
N MET A 387 -21.27 5.64 -2.63
CA MET A 387 -21.13 4.26 -3.09
C MET A 387 -21.86 4.01 -4.40
N GLN A 388 -21.39 3.00 -5.12
CA GLN A 388 -22.00 2.50 -6.35
C GLN A 388 -23.34 1.78 -6.04
N PRO A 389 -24.20 1.57 -7.05
CA PRO A 389 -25.45 0.84 -6.88
C PRO A 389 -25.29 -0.63 -6.48
N ASP A 390 -24.06 -1.17 -6.50
CA ASP A 390 -23.76 -2.53 -6.06
C ASP A 390 -23.64 -2.67 -4.54
N TYR A 391 -23.62 -1.54 -3.80
CA TYR A 391 -23.44 -1.47 -2.35
C TYR A 391 -22.16 -2.15 -1.83
N VAL A 392 -21.16 -2.27 -2.68
CA VAL A 392 -19.83 -2.82 -2.34
C VAL A 392 -18.75 -1.77 -2.60
N HIS A 393 -18.72 -1.22 -3.82
CA HIS A 393 -17.69 -0.30 -4.26
C HIS A 393 -18.09 1.16 -4.06
N PHE A 394 -17.09 2.00 -3.79
CA PHE A 394 -17.29 3.44 -3.66
C PHE A 394 -17.30 4.14 -5.03
N THR A 395 -17.93 5.31 -5.09
CA THR A 395 -17.72 6.27 -6.17
C THR A 395 -16.32 6.92 -6.00
N GLY A 396 -15.84 7.66 -7.00
CA GLY A 396 -14.61 8.46 -6.84
C GLY A 396 -14.66 9.36 -5.60
N THR A 397 -15.78 10.07 -5.40
CA THR A 397 -16.01 10.93 -4.21
C THR A 397 -15.95 10.11 -2.91
N GLY A 398 -16.55 8.93 -2.88
CA GLY A 398 -16.53 8.06 -1.71
C GLY A 398 -15.13 7.52 -1.40
N TYR A 399 -14.34 7.18 -2.44
CA TYR A 399 -12.94 6.77 -2.23
C TYR A 399 -12.07 7.92 -1.71
N HIS A 400 -12.20 9.14 -2.25
CA HIS A 400 -11.49 10.31 -1.72
C HIS A 400 -11.89 10.63 -0.28
N LEU A 401 -13.16 10.49 0.07
CA LEU A 401 -13.59 10.64 1.46
C LEU A 401 -12.95 9.58 2.37
N LYS A 402 -12.93 8.32 1.93
CA LYS A 402 -12.25 7.23 2.65
C LYS A 402 -10.75 7.50 2.81
N GLY A 403 -10.09 8.05 1.78
CA GLY A 403 -8.70 8.46 1.82
C GLY A 403 -8.45 9.55 2.86
N ASN A 404 -9.27 10.59 2.87
CA ASN A 404 -9.18 11.67 3.85
C ASN A 404 -9.40 11.19 5.29
N LEU A 405 -10.34 10.26 5.51
CA LEU A 405 -10.56 9.63 6.82
C LEU A 405 -9.34 8.83 7.28
N LEU A 406 -8.70 8.07 6.38
CA LEU A 406 -7.48 7.34 6.71
C LEU A 406 -6.32 8.29 7.06
N ILE A 407 -6.15 9.38 6.29
CA ILE A 407 -5.15 10.41 6.55
C ILE A 407 -5.36 11.04 7.92
N GLU A 408 -6.59 11.43 8.24
CA GLU A 408 -6.94 12.02 9.53
C GLU A 408 -6.65 11.06 10.70
N ALA A 409 -7.06 9.79 10.59
CA ALA A 409 -6.78 8.79 11.61
C ALA A 409 -5.26 8.57 11.81
N PHE A 410 -4.49 8.57 10.72
CA PHE A 410 -3.04 8.48 10.77
C PHE A 410 -2.40 9.71 11.44
N GLN A 411 -2.87 10.92 11.13
CA GLN A 411 -2.41 12.16 11.75
C GLN A 411 -2.73 12.19 13.26
N LYS A 412 -3.94 11.78 13.67
CA LYS A 412 -4.31 11.63 15.09
C LYS A 412 -3.34 10.69 15.83
N ASN A 413 -3.01 9.55 15.23
CA ASN A 413 -2.04 8.61 15.78
C ASN A 413 -0.67 9.27 15.98
N MET A 414 -0.14 9.96 14.97
CA MET A 414 1.14 10.66 15.07
C MET A 414 1.15 11.71 16.19
N PHE A 415 0.08 12.49 16.33
CA PHE A 415 -0.07 13.51 17.35
C PHE A 415 -0.11 12.93 18.78
N ILE A 416 -0.83 11.82 18.98
CA ILE A 416 -0.89 11.12 20.27
C ILE A 416 0.51 10.68 20.71
N PHE A 417 1.27 10.02 19.82
CA PHE A 417 2.61 9.54 20.15
C PHE A 417 3.61 10.67 20.45
N GLN A 418 3.49 11.82 19.80
CA GLN A 418 4.35 12.97 20.08
C GLN A 418 4.08 13.56 21.48
N ASN A 419 2.81 13.62 21.90
CA ASN A 419 2.43 14.16 23.21
C ASN A 419 2.72 13.21 24.39
N MET A 420 2.83 11.90 24.14
CA MET A 420 3.19 10.92 25.17
C MET A 420 4.69 10.95 25.53
N HIS A 421 5.52 11.59 24.71
CA HIS A 421 6.98 11.61 24.85
C HIS A 421 7.56 13.01 25.08
N GLN A 422 6.71 14.03 25.29
CA GLN A 422 7.05 15.34 25.86
C GLN A 422 6.81 15.36 27.36
#